data_991e7d005e05e0ec467607000cf6ce86
#
_entry.id   991e7d005e05e0ec467607000cf6ce86
#
_cell.length_a   1.000
_cell.length_b   1.000
_cell.length_c   1.000
_cell.angle_alpha   90.00
_cell.angle_beta   90.00
_cell.angle_gamma   90.00
#
_symmetry.space_group_name_H-M   'P 1'
#
loop_
_entity.id
_entity.type
_entity.pdbx_description
1 polymer ?
#
loop_
_entity_poly.entity_id
_entity_poly.type
_entity_poly.pdbx_seq_one_letter_code
_entity_poly.pdbx_strand_id
1 'polypeptide(L)'
;MRFRPIHGFLAVILFAGIVIVADMAIDGRFGRPPYERVAAGPDGQVRIPLVGLEPRQVRFFHFLNAANQEVWFFVGRDAGGQLQVAFDASEVCFKRKRGFRHEGEWMVCNQCDKSFRLAEINAGGGGCKPVPLQHQVVGGELLIAQADVLAGWRLFH
;
A
#
# COMPACT_ATOMS: atom_id res chain seq x y z
N MET A 1 14.42 -29.83 -42.68
CA MET A 1 14.40 -29.76 -41.21
C MET A 1 13.03 -30.25 -40.74
N ARG A 2 12.95 -31.38 -40.01
CA ARG A 2 11.67 -31.87 -39.46
C ARG A 2 11.42 -31.11 -38.15
N PHE A 3 10.52 -30.13 -38.15
CA PHE A 3 10.01 -29.47 -36.96
C PHE A 3 9.30 -30.53 -36.08
N ARG A 4 9.87 -30.86 -34.94
CA ARG A 4 9.19 -31.70 -33.94
C ARG A 4 8.11 -30.85 -33.27
N PRO A 5 6.85 -31.29 -33.19
CA PRO A 5 5.74 -30.50 -32.62
C PRO A 5 6.01 -30.04 -31.18
N ILE A 6 6.89 -30.75 -30.46
CA ILE A 6 7.32 -30.43 -29.10
C ILE A 6 8.03 -29.05 -28.99
N HIS A 7 8.78 -28.64 -30.04
CA HIS A 7 9.47 -27.33 -30.04
C HIS A 7 8.47 -26.18 -30.20
N GLY A 8 7.40 -26.39 -31.00
CA GLY A 8 6.31 -25.43 -31.10
C GLY A 8 5.56 -25.24 -29.80
N PHE A 9 5.27 -26.31 -29.10
CA PHE A 9 4.59 -26.28 -27.81
C PHE A 9 5.43 -25.58 -26.72
N LEU A 10 6.73 -25.87 -26.66
CA LEU A 10 7.67 -25.19 -25.75
C LEU A 10 7.78 -23.70 -26.03
N ALA A 11 7.81 -23.29 -27.32
CA ALA A 11 7.86 -21.90 -27.70
C ALA A 11 6.60 -21.13 -27.28
N VAL A 12 5.42 -21.74 -27.38
CA VAL A 12 4.16 -21.13 -26.93
C VAL A 12 4.14 -20.95 -25.41
N ILE A 13 4.59 -21.96 -24.65
CA ILE A 13 4.67 -21.87 -23.18
C ILE A 13 5.64 -20.76 -22.76
N LEU A 14 6.81 -20.69 -23.40
CA LEU A 14 7.80 -19.67 -23.09
C LEU A 14 7.25 -18.26 -23.38
N PHE A 15 6.60 -18.08 -24.55
CA PHE A 15 5.99 -16.81 -24.92
C PHE A 15 4.87 -16.40 -23.95
N ALA A 16 3.98 -17.33 -23.58
CA ALA A 16 2.93 -17.08 -22.59
C ALA A 16 3.52 -16.70 -21.23
N GLY A 17 4.59 -17.36 -20.79
CA GLY A 17 5.32 -17.01 -19.57
C GLY A 17 5.89 -15.60 -19.63
N ILE A 18 6.51 -15.19 -20.73
CA ILE A 18 7.07 -13.84 -20.92
C ILE A 18 5.95 -12.79 -20.87
N VAL A 19 4.81 -13.05 -21.51
CA VAL A 19 3.67 -12.12 -21.51
C VAL A 19 3.12 -11.95 -20.10
N ILE A 20 2.95 -13.03 -19.33
CA ILE A 20 2.46 -12.98 -17.94
C ILE A 20 3.44 -12.18 -17.06
N VAL A 21 4.74 -12.42 -17.19
CA VAL A 21 5.77 -11.69 -16.42
C VAL A 21 5.78 -10.20 -16.80
N ALA A 22 5.67 -9.88 -18.08
CA ALA A 22 5.61 -8.50 -18.55
C ALA A 22 4.35 -7.79 -18.06
N ASP A 23 3.19 -8.45 -18.09
CA ASP A 23 1.93 -7.91 -17.58
C ASP A 23 2.00 -7.65 -16.07
N MET A 24 2.55 -8.58 -15.30
CA MET A 24 2.80 -8.40 -13.87
C MET A 24 3.77 -7.24 -13.57
N ALA A 25 4.80 -7.05 -14.39
CA ALA A 25 5.76 -5.95 -14.24
C ALA A 25 5.11 -4.59 -14.58
N ILE A 26 4.32 -4.53 -15.64
CA ILE A 26 3.59 -3.33 -16.07
C ILE A 26 2.54 -2.93 -15.02
N ASP A 27 1.84 -3.90 -14.44
CA ASP A 27 0.87 -3.66 -13.36
C ASP A 27 1.52 -3.30 -12.00
N GLY A 28 2.84 -3.27 -11.92
CA GLY A 28 3.58 -2.95 -10.70
C GLY A 28 3.45 -4.00 -9.60
N ARG A 29 3.01 -5.23 -9.92
CA ARG A 29 2.81 -6.30 -8.93
C ARG A 29 4.11 -6.80 -8.30
N PHE A 30 5.24 -6.70 -9.01
CA PHE A 30 6.56 -7.08 -8.49
C PHE A 30 7.16 -6.07 -7.50
N GLY A 31 6.61 -4.86 -7.42
CA GLY A 31 7.12 -3.80 -6.53
C GLY A 31 6.21 -3.48 -5.35
N ARG A 32 5.08 -4.18 -5.18
CA ARG A 32 4.20 -3.90 -4.04
C ARG A 32 4.79 -4.50 -2.76
N PRO A 33 4.88 -3.70 -1.69
CA PRO A 33 5.28 -4.23 -0.40
C PRO A 33 4.27 -5.27 0.10
N PRO A 34 4.67 -6.21 0.96
CA PRO A 34 3.74 -7.13 1.59
C PRO A 34 2.78 -6.34 2.48
N TYR A 35 1.47 -6.55 2.30
CA TYR A 35 0.45 -5.96 3.16
C TYR A 35 0.11 -6.91 4.31
N GLU A 36 0.18 -6.38 5.53
CA GLU A 36 -0.28 -7.08 6.72
C GLU A 36 -1.81 -6.95 6.84
N ARG A 37 -2.50 -8.06 7.02
CA ARG A 37 -3.96 -8.04 7.20
C ARG A 37 -4.32 -7.58 8.60
N VAL A 38 -5.25 -6.64 8.69
CA VAL A 38 -5.78 -6.15 9.96
C VAL A 38 -7.30 -6.08 9.90
N ALA A 39 -7.93 -6.21 11.07
CA ALA A 39 -9.36 -6.06 11.25
C ALA A 39 -9.61 -5.25 12.53
N ALA A 40 -10.80 -4.67 12.65
CA ALA A 40 -11.20 -4.04 13.89
C ALA A 40 -11.57 -5.09 14.95
N GLY A 41 -11.20 -4.83 16.18
CA GLY A 41 -11.66 -5.60 17.33
C GLY A 41 -13.14 -5.35 17.65
N PRO A 42 -13.68 -6.02 18.69
CA PRO A 42 -15.07 -5.86 19.10
C PRO A 42 -15.41 -4.42 19.55
N ASP A 43 -14.40 -3.65 19.94
CA ASP A 43 -14.48 -2.25 20.33
C ASP A 43 -14.46 -1.28 19.13
N GLY A 44 -14.42 -1.81 17.89
CA GLY A 44 -14.36 -1.02 16.68
C GLY A 44 -13.00 -0.36 16.44
N GLN A 45 -11.93 -0.80 17.11
CA GLN A 45 -10.58 -0.26 16.93
C GLN A 45 -9.67 -1.24 16.19
N VAL A 46 -8.95 -0.74 15.20
CA VAL A 46 -7.81 -1.43 14.61
C VAL A 46 -6.59 -1.12 15.47
N ARG A 47 -5.91 -2.17 15.97
CA ARG A 47 -4.74 -2.09 16.85
C ARG A 47 -3.52 -2.59 16.12
N ILE A 48 -2.48 -1.77 16.08
CA ILE A 48 -1.21 -2.11 15.41
C ILE A 48 -0.07 -1.89 16.41
N PRO A 49 0.63 -2.95 16.83
CA PRO A 49 1.83 -2.82 17.63
C PRO A 49 2.92 -2.05 16.89
N LEU A 50 3.48 -1.03 17.54
CA LEU A 50 4.56 -0.21 16.98
C LEU A 50 5.95 -0.76 17.31
N VAL A 51 6.02 -1.87 18.03
CA VAL A 51 7.27 -2.57 18.34
C VAL A 51 7.91 -3.03 17.03
N GLY A 52 9.22 -2.75 16.88
CA GLY A 52 9.99 -3.11 15.69
C GLY A 52 9.79 -2.19 14.47
N LEU A 53 8.99 -1.13 14.59
CA LEU A 53 8.94 -0.11 13.56
C LEU A 53 10.02 0.94 13.84
N GLU A 54 11.17 0.78 13.21
CA GLU A 54 12.32 1.65 13.35
C GLU A 54 12.18 2.97 12.54
N PRO A 55 12.95 4.02 12.86
CA PRO A 55 13.02 5.22 12.02
C PRO A 55 13.33 4.88 10.55
N ARG A 56 12.70 5.60 9.63
CA ARG A 56 12.76 5.40 8.17
C ARG A 56 12.19 4.06 7.70
N GLN A 57 11.35 3.42 8.49
CA GLN A 57 10.64 2.21 8.08
C GLN A 57 9.15 2.50 7.86
N VAL A 58 8.57 1.73 6.96
CA VAL A 58 7.14 1.77 6.63
C VAL A 58 6.59 0.35 6.57
N ARG A 59 5.46 0.13 7.21
CA ARG A 59 4.68 -1.10 7.13
C ARG A 59 3.37 -0.80 6.41
N PHE A 60 2.94 -1.69 5.54
CA PHE A 60 1.71 -1.56 4.76
C PHE A 60 0.64 -2.51 5.28
N PHE A 61 -0.59 -2.03 5.31
CA PHE A 61 -1.73 -2.75 5.91
C PHE A 61 -2.91 -2.83 4.96
N HIS A 62 -3.58 -3.96 5.01
CA HIS A 62 -4.83 -4.23 4.32
C HIS A 62 -5.92 -4.50 5.36
N PHE A 63 -6.86 -3.58 5.47
CA PHE A 63 -8.06 -3.71 6.28
C PHE A 63 -9.19 -4.29 5.45
N LEU A 64 -9.90 -5.27 6.03
CA LEU A 64 -11.09 -5.87 5.46
C LEU A 64 -12.15 -6.02 6.56
N ASN A 65 -13.35 -5.46 6.35
CA ASN A 65 -14.46 -5.64 7.28
C ASN A 65 -15.42 -6.77 6.87
N ALA A 66 -16.39 -7.06 7.72
CA ALA A 66 -17.40 -8.11 7.47
C ALA A 66 -18.32 -7.80 6.27
N ALA A 67 -18.44 -6.54 5.85
CA ALA A 67 -19.17 -6.11 4.67
C ALA A 67 -18.33 -6.17 3.37
N ASN A 68 -17.16 -6.79 3.43
CA ASN A 68 -16.22 -6.93 2.31
C ASN A 68 -15.71 -5.58 1.78
N GLN A 69 -15.64 -4.57 2.64
CA GLN A 69 -15.04 -3.28 2.30
C GLN A 69 -13.54 -3.33 2.60
N GLU A 70 -12.75 -3.06 1.59
CA GLU A 70 -11.29 -3.14 1.64
C GLU A 70 -10.68 -1.73 1.63
N VAL A 71 -9.68 -1.52 2.49
CA VAL A 71 -8.93 -0.27 2.57
C VAL A 71 -7.45 -0.60 2.77
N TRP A 72 -6.59 0.06 2.02
CA TRP A 72 -5.15 -0.07 2.16
C TRP A 72 -4.56 1.21 2.76
N PHE A 73 -3.65 1.06 3.70
CA PHE A 73 -2.97 2.16 4.35
C PHE A 73 -1.56 1.76 4.76
N PHE A 74 -0.77 2.73 5.14
CA PHE A 74 0.57 2.49 5.67
C PHE A 74 0.82 3.26 6.95
N VAL A 75 1.75 2.73 7.74
CA VAL A 75 2.25 3.31 8.98
C VAL A 75 3.77 3.39 8.86
N GLY A 76 4.34 4.57 8.99
CA GLY A 76 5.77 4.78 8.92
C GLY A 76 6.30 5.60 10.08
N ARG A 77 7.60 5.45 10.38
CA ARG A 77 8.35 6.39 11.22
C ARG A 77 9.31 7.17 10.35
N ASP A 78 9.23 8.49 10.42
CA ASP A 78 10.21 9.34 9.75
C ASP A 78 11.60 9.28 10.41
N ALA A 79 12.57 10.00 9.86
CA ALA A 79 13.93 10.04 10.40
C ALA A 79 14.00 10.57 11.84
N GLY A 80 13.04 11.43 12.24
CA GLY A 80 12.90 11.96 13.60
C GLY A 80 12.16 11.05 14.56
N GLY A 81 11.68 9.88 14.10
CA GLY A 81 10.89 8.95 14.89
C GLY A 81 9.41 9.29 15.00
N GLN A 82 8.95 10.37 14.34
CA GLN A 82 7.54 10.75 14.30
C GLN A 82 6.72 9.75 13.48
N LEU A 83 5.54 9.42 13.95
CA LEU A 83 4.64 8.50 13.28
C LEU A 83 3.90 9.21 12.14
N GLN A 84 3.85 8.56 10.98
CA GLN A 84 3.15 9.02 9.80
C GLN A 84 2.18 7.92 9.35
N VAL A 85 0.89 8.23 9.30
CA VAL A 85 -0.17 7.27 8.98
C VAL A 85 -1.05 7.84 7.88
N ALA A 86 -1.18 7.12 6.77
CA ALA A 86 -1.98 7.59 5.65
C ALA A 86 -2.55 6.42 4.83
N PHE A 87 -3.61 6.69 4.10
CA PHE A 87 -4.12 5.76 3.11
C PHE A 87 -3.09 5.53 1.99
N ASP A 88 -3.02 4.30 1.49
CA ASP A 88 -2.20 3.96 0.33
C ASP A 88 -2.89 4.41 -0.98
N ALA A 89 -3.38 5.62 -0.96
CA ALA A 89 -4.10 6.28 -2.04
C ALA A 89 -3.97 7.79 -1.95
N SER A 90 -4.19 8.47 -3.06
CA SER A 90 -4.27 9.93 -3.16
C SER A 90 -5.55 10.36 -3.83
N GLU A 91 -5.96 11.61 -3.63
CA GLU A 91 -7.21 12.14 -4.21
C GLU A 91 -7.23 12.16 -5.74
N VAL A 92 -6.06 12.20 -6.39
CA VAL A 92 -5.94 12.30 -7.85
C VAL A 92 -5.67 10.95 -8.50
N CYS A 93 -4.76 10.15 -7.92
CA CYS A 93 -4.28 8.92 -8.55
C CYS A 93 -5.06 7.66 -8.13
N PHE A 94 -6.01 7.76 -7.19
CA PHE A 94 -6.73 6.61 -6.60
C PHE A 94 -7.40 5.70 -7.65
N LYS A 95 -7.96 6.28 -8.73
CA LYS A 95 -8.66 5.52 -9.79
C LYS A 95 -7.78 4.44 -10.44
N ARG A 96 -6.47 4.59 -10.40
CA ARG A 96 -5.51 3.62 -10.95
C ARG A 96 -5.16 2.50 -9.95
N LYS A 97 -5.53 2.64 -8.68
CA LYS A 97 -5.34 1.64 -7.60
C LYS A 97 -3.89 1.14 -7.48
N ARG A 98 -2.89 1.99 -7.80
CA ARG A 98 -1.46 1.62 -7.78
C ARG A 98 -0.78 1.85 -6.44
N GLY A 99 -1.35 2.72 -5.59
CA GLY A 99 -0.79 3.05 -4.28
C GLY A 99 0.57 3.72 -4.34
N PHE A 100 1.33 3.53 -3.28
CA PHE A 100 2.65 4.10 -3.08
C PHE A 100 3.68 3.00 -2.83
N ARG A 101 4.95 3.33 -3.05
CA ARG A 101 6.10 2.54 -2.62
C ARG A 101 6.98 3.39 -1.70
N HIS A 102 7.69 2.73 -0.82
CA HIS A 102 8.60 3.36 0.12
C HIS A 102 10.04 3.29 -0.41
N GLU A 103 10.73 4.42 -0.47
CA GLU A 103 12.12 4.54 -0.89
C GLU A 103 12.90 5.42 0.10
N GLY A 104 13.53 4.81 1.12
CA GLY A 104 14.31 5.51 2.12
C GLY A 104 13.50 6.49 2.97
N GLU A 105 13.56 7.79 2.70
CA GLU A 105 12.78 8.82 3.38
C GLU A 105 11.56 9.30 2.55
N TRP A 106 11.27 8.61 1.46
CA TRP A 106 10.26 9.05 0.51
C TRP A 106 9.14 8.03 0.33
N MET A 107 7.94 8.55 0.21
CA MET A 107 6.79 7.84 -0.33
C MET A 107 6.60 8.25 -1.78
N VAL A 108 6.71 7.30 -2.71
CA VAL A 108 6.65 7.55 -4.15
C VAL A 108 5.35 7.01 -4.72
N CYS A 109 4.61 7.87 -5.41
CA CYS A 109 3.36 7.46 -6.07
C CYS A 109 3.66 6.54 -7.26
N ASN A 110 3.12 5.31 -7.24
CA ASN A 110 3.32 4.34 -8.32
C ASN A 110 2.62 4.70 -9.63
N GLN A 111 1.78 5.75 -9.65
CA GLN A 111 1.09 6.20 -10.86
C GLN A 111 1.81 7.34 -11.57
N CYS A 112 2.40 8.29 -10.84
CA CYS A 112 2.97 9.52 -11.42
C CYS A 112 4.41 9.80 -11.00
N ASP A 113 5.04 8.89 -10.27
CA ASP A 113 6.42 8.95 -9.75
C ASP A 113 6.75 10.20 -8.92
N LYS A 114 5.73 10.95 -8.47
CA LYS A 114 5.94 12.03 -7.51
C LYS A 114 6.34 11.49 -6.15
N SER A 115 7.38 12.07 -5.58
CA SER A 115 7.94 11.70 -4.28
C SER A 115 7.53 12.71 -3.20
N PHE A 116 7.21 12.22 -2.01
CA PHE A 116 6.81 13.00 -0.84
C PHE A 116 7.66 12.55 0.34
N ARG A 117 8.23 13.49 1.10
CA ARG A 117 8.98 13.12 2.30
C ARG A 117 8.06 12.44 3.31
N LEU A 118 8.55 11.35 3.89
CA LEU A 118 7.78 10.61 4.89
C LEU A 118 7.38 11.54 6.06
N ALA A 119 8.27 12.43 6.50
CA ALA A 119 8.01 13.40 7.57
C ALA A 119 6.89 14.42 7.27
N GLU A 120 6.48 14.55 6.01
CA GLU A 120 5.48 15.52 5.59
C GLU A 120 4.11 14.89 5.30
N ILE A 121 3.97 13.57 5.43
CA ILE A 121 2.75 12.86 5.04
C ILE A 121 1.53 13.38 5.80
N ASN A 122 1.63 13.51 7.11
CA ASN A 122 0.51 13.98 7.95
C ASN A 122 0.37 15.51 8.01
N ALA A 123 1.29 16.27 7.40
CA ALA A 123 1.20 17.73 7.37
C ALA A 123 0.07 18.27 6.46
N GLY A 124 -0.77 17.38 5.92
CA GLY A 124 -1.83 17.74 5.00
C GLY A 124 -1.34 17.97 3.57
N GLY A 125 -2.22 18.40 2.72
CA GLY A 125 -1.95 18.62 1.28
C GLY A 125 -2.82 17.70 0.45
N GLY A 126 -3.22 18.14 -0.73
CA GLY A 126 -4.05 17.40 -1.67
C GLY A 126 -3.26 16.86 -2.87
N GLY A 127 -3.97 16.53 -3.92
CA GLY A 127 -3.38 16.09 -5.17
C GLY A 127 -2.84 14.65 -5.11
N CYS A 128 -1.59 14.46 -5.53
CA CYS A 128 -0.98 13.11 -5.56
C CYS A 128 -0.38 12.67 -4.23
N LYS A 129 -0.42 13.47 -3.17
CA LYS A 129 0.08 13.12 -1.84
C LYS A 129 -0.81 12.07 -1.20
N PRO A 130 -0.27 11.13 -0.39
CA PRO A 130 -1.10 10.21 0.39
C PRO A 130 -2.09 10.97 1.29
N VAL A 131 -3.33 10.48 1.36
CA VAL A 131 -4.34 11.10 2.23
C VAL A 131 -4.10 10.67 3.68
N PRO A 132 -3.91 11.61 4.63
CA PRO A 132 -3.69 11.28 6.03
C PRO A 132 -4.84 10.46 6.65
N LEU A 133 -4.51 9.52 7.53
CA LEU A 133 -5.47 8.69 8.27
C LEU A 133 -5.44 9.07 9.75
N GLN A 134 -6.60 9.41 10.29
CA GLN A 134 -6.76 9.77 11.70
C GLN A 134 -6.41 8.60 12.61
N HIS A 135 -5.64 8.86 13.65
CA HIS A 135 -5.15 7.82 14.54
C HIS A 135 -4.77 8.38 15.92
N GLN A 136 -4.57 7.48 16.88
CA GLN A 136 -4.05 7.78 18.22
C GLN A 136 -2.95 6.79 18.57
N VAL A 137 -2.03 7.18 19.44
CA VAL A 137 -1.00 6.28 19.96
C VAL A 137 -1.20 6.14 21.47
N VAL A 138 -1.40 4.92 21.92
CA VAL A 138 -1.62 4.60 23.33
C VAL A 138 -0.80 3.37 23.73
N GLY A 139 0.05 3.49 24.73
CA GLY A 139 0.80 2.34 25.28
C GLY A 139 1.72 1.63 24.28
N GLY A 140 2.21 2.33 23.25
CA GLY A 140 3.07 1.73 22.20
C GLY A 140 2.30 1.02 21.10
N GLU A 141 0.98 1.18 21.07
CA GLU A 141 0.11 0.72 19.98
C GLU A 141 -0.48 1.92 19.23
N LEU A 142 -0.61 1.75 17.91
CA LEU A 142 -1.40 2.62 17.08
C LEU A 142 -2.85 2.15 17.10
N LEU A 143 -3.77 3.07 17.43
CA LEU A 143 -5.21 2.85 17.45
C LEU A 143 -5.86 3.65 16.31
N ILE A 144 -6.65 2.99 15.48
CA ILE A 144 -7.40 3.64 14.41
C ILE A 144 -8.86 3.19 14.53
N ALA A 145 -9.78 4.13 14.67
CA ALA A 145 -11.18 3.79 14.66
C ALA A 145 -11.59 3.20 13.31
N GLN A 146 -12.37 2.14 13.30
CA GLN A 146 -12.88 1.53 12.07
C GLN A 146 -13.60 2.55 11.18
N ALA A 147 -14.31 3.49 11.77
CA ALA A 147 -14.98 4.57 11.04
C ALA A 147 -13.99 5.43 10.26
N ASP A 148 -12.82 5.74 10.85
CA ASP A 148 -11.77 6.54 10.20
C ASP A 148 -11.12 5.76 9.06
N VAL A 149 -10.89 4.45 9.22
CA VAL A 149 -10.41 3.58 8.12
C VAL A 149 -11.43 3.58 6.98
N LEU A 150 -12.71 3.39 7.29
CA LEU A 150 -13.78 3.32 6.28
C LEU A 150 -14.10 4.67 5.63
N ALA A 151 -13.74 5.79 6.23
CA ALA A 151 -13.84 7.11 5.60
C ALA A 151 -13.01 7.18 4.28
N GLY A 152 -11.91 6.43 4.21
CA GLY A 152 -11.07 6.30 3.02
C GLY A 152 -11.56 5.28 1.98
N TRP A 153 -12.62 4.50 2.26
CA TRP A 153 -13.08 3.41 1.39
C TRP A 153 -13.29 3.82 -0.07
N ARG A 154 -13.81 5.04 -0.31
CA ARG A 154 -14.04 5.59 -1.66
C ARG A 154 -12.76 5.76 -2.49
N LEU A 155 -11.59 5.77 -1.86
CA LEU A 155 -10.30 5.85 -2.55
C LEU A 155 -9.90 4.51 -3.17
N PHE A 156 -10.64 3.44 -2.90
CA PHE A 156 -10.32 2.08 -3.33
C PHE A 156 -11.42 1.41 -4.18
N HIS A 157 -12.50 2.16 -4.47
CA HIS A 157 -13.66 1.68 -5.25
C HIS A 157 -14.05 2.59 -6.40
#